data_b8263a02ac523d7ec922a6283d712fbf
#
_entry.id   b8263a02ac523d7ec922a6283d712fbf
#
_cell.length_a   1.000
_cell.length_b   1.000
_cell.length_c   1.000
_cell.angle_alpha   90.00
_cell.angle_beta   90.00
_cell.angle_gamma   90.00
#
_symmetry.space_group_name_H-M   'P 1'
#
loop_
_entity.id
_entity.type
_entity.pdbx_description
1 polymer ?
#
loop_
_entity_poly.entity_id
_entity_poly.type
_entity_poly.pdbx_seq_one_letter_code
_entity_poly.pdbx_strand_id
1 'polypeptide(L)'
;IVTETTLLFDEAEAAATDEAASIVEQAQAHADDLVRNAALESAAIRHEAYAEGREQGRADGVALARAELAEAMALLQAALTEVKSVRDRLLWAAEHEIVELVIAATRTVVGEQARLDPALSVDMVELALTRAGSQNVVSLTLHPTRLELVDAQLTERRGAPLNFEMRGDESVEVGGCIVDTSTGQIDARLDVQLDEVARELRAALP
;
A
#
# COMPACT_ATOMS: atom_id res chain seq x y z
N ILE A 1 -108.48 6.33 -60.66
CA ILE A 1 -108.18 5.82 -59.35
C ILE A 1 -106.91 4.97 -59.41
N VAL A 2 -106.59 4.15 -60.41
CA VAL A 2 -105.41 3.27 -60.50
C VAL A 2 -104.11 4.10 -60.73
N THR A 3 -104.19 5.22 -61.43
CA THR A 3 -103.03 6.08 -61.78
C THR A 3 -102.47 6.90 -60.56
N GLU A 4 -103.33 7.27 -59.68
CA GLU A 4 -102.99 8.12 -58.52
C GLU A 4 -102.31 7.30 -57.40
N THR A 5 -102.68 6.02 -57.20
CA THR A 5 -102.07 5.07 -56.25
C THR A 5 -100.68 4.65 -56.73
N THR A 6 -100.42 4.53 -58.04
CA THR A 6 -99.12 4.18 -58.57
C THR A 6 -98.11 5.33 -58.42
N LEU A 7 -98.54 6.58 -58.60
CA LEU A 7 -97.70 7.77 -58.37
C LEU A 7 -97.30 7.94 -56.89
N LEU A 8 -98.19 7.64 -55.96
CA LEU A 8 -97.85 7.68 -54.50
C LEU A 8 -96.93 6.59 -54.06
N PHE A 9 -96.96 5.41 -54.68
CA PHE A 9 -95.98 4.33 -54.43
C PHE A 9 -94.63 4.68 -55.04
N ASP A 10 -94.51 5.25 -56.24
CA ASP A 10 -93.28 5.69 -56.85
C ASP A 10 -92.57 6.82 -56.03
N GLU A 11 -93.37 7.80 -55.52
CA GLU A 11 -92.88 8.86 -54.64
C GLU A 11 -92.40 8.33 -53.30
N ALA A 12 -93.08 7.37 -52.70
CA ALA A 12 -92.66 6.73 -51.44
C ALA A 12 -91.41 5.87 -51.60
N GLU A 13 -91.26 5.18 -52.74
CA GLU A 13 -90.06 4.38 -53.05
C GLU A 13 -88.85 5.28 -53.35
N ALA A 14 -89.05 6.41 -54.04
CA ALA A 14 -88.00 7.40 -54.24
C ALA A 14 -87.56 8.05 -52.91
N ALA A 15 -88.52 8.41 -52.06
CA ALA A 15 -88.16 8.97 -50.71
C ALA A 15 -87.46 7.96 -49.86
N ALA A 16 -87.81 6.67 -49.85
CA ALA A 16 -87.12 5.61 -49.11
C ALA A 16 -85.70 5.33 -49.63
N THR A 17 -85.53 5.45 -51.00
CA THR A 17 -84.18 5.28 -51.58
C THR A 17 -83.26 6.47 -51.24
N ASP A 18 -83.80 7.70 -51.25
CA ASP A 18 -83.02 8.89 -50.81
C ASP A 18 -82.69 8.87 -49.36
N GLU A 19 -83.60 8.42 -48.50
CA GLU A 19 -83.35 8.25 -47.05
C GLU A 19 -82.24 7.15 -46.77
N ALA A 20 -82.34 6.01 -47.48
CA ALA A 20 -81.33 4.95 -47.43
C ALA A 20 -79.95 5.44 -47.90
N ALA A 21 -79.92 6.23 -49.00
CA ALA A 21 -78.67 6.81 -49.49
C ALA A 21 -78.05 7.81 -48.50
N SER A 22 -78.83 8.60 -47.82
CA SER A 22 -78.41 9.53 -46.78
C SER A 22 -77.89 8.81 -45.57
N ILE A 23 -78.53 7.72 -45.14
CA ILE A 23 -78.00 6.87 -44.00
C ILE A 23 -76.65 6.24 -44.36
N VAL A 24 -76.52 5.73 -45.57
CA VAL A 24 -75.24 5.14 -46.03
C VAL A 24 -74.14 6.20 -46.09
N GLU A 25 -74.41 7.40 -46.59
CA GLU A 25 -73.46 8.52 -46.65
C GLU A 25 -73.03 8.94 -45.25
N GLN A 26 -73.99 9.09 -44.32
CA GLN A 26 -73.70 9.41 -42.94
C GLN A 26 -72.87 8.30 -42.25
N ALA A 27 -73.20 7.02 -42.51
CA ALA A 27 -72.42 5.90 -41.95
C ALA A 27 -71.02 5.85 -42.53
N GLN A 28 -70.83 6.15 -43.81
CA GLN A 28 -69.46 6.23 -44.38
C GLN A 28 -68.66 7.39 -43.80
N ALA A 29 -69.25 8.57 -43.70
CA ALA A 29 -68.60 9.72 -43.08
C ALA A 29 -68.19 9.45 -41.64
N HIS A 30 -69.08 8.79 -40.90
CA HIS A 30 -68.72 8.39 -39.49
C HIS A 30 -67.61 7.34 -39.43
N ALA A 31 -67.61 6.35 -40.33
CA ALA A 31 -66.55 5.37 -40.47
C ALA A 31 -65.20 6.00 -40.83
N ASP A 32 -65.18 6.94 -41.77
CA ASP A 32 -63.97 7.69 -42.15
C ASP A 32 -63.40 8.55 -40.99
N ASP A 33 -64.30 9.18 -40.22
CA ASP A 33 -63.93 9.94 -39.06
C ASP A 33 -63.31 9.00 -37.94
N LEU A 34 -63.93 7.85 -37.72
CA LEU A 34 -63.37 6.83 -36.77
C LEU A 34 -62.02 6.38 -37.23
N VAL A 35 -61.82 6.04 -38.50
CA VAL A 35 -60.50 5.59 -39.01
C VAL A 35 -59.46 6.72 -38.89
N ARG A 36 -59.85 7.98 -39.18
CA ARG A 36 -58.97 9.14 -39.09
C ARG A 36 -58.53 9.37 -37.61
N ASN A 37 -59.48 9.34 -36.68
CA ASN A 37 -59.22 9.51 -35.27
C ASN A 37 -58.36 8.40 -34.73
N ALA A 38 -58.63 7.14 -35.08
CA ALA A 38 -57.80 6.01 -34.69
C ALA A 38 -56.37 6.11 -35.25
N ALA A 39 -56.18 6.62 -36.46
CA ALA A 39 -54.86 6.86 -37.04
C ALA A 39 -54.07 7.95 -36.29
N LEU A 40 -54.77 9.06 -35.94
CA LEU A 40 -54.16 10.15 -35.13
C LEU A 40 -53.75 9.67 -33.73
N GLU A 41 -54.64 8.97 -33.07
CA GLU A 41 -54.38 8.40 -31.75
C GLU A 41 -53.21 7.38 -31.76
N SER A 42 -53.19 6.48 -32.77
CA SER A 42 -52.10 5.55 -32.99
C SER A 42 -50.76 6.25 -33.27
N ALA A 43 -50.77 7.37 -33.98
CA ALA A 43 -49.57 8.17 -34.23
C ALA A 43 -49.09 8.86 -32.96
N ALA A 44 -50.00 9.40 -32.14
CA ALA A 44 -49.66 10.03 -30.87
C ALA A 44 -49.05 9.01 -29.86
N ILE A 45 -49.70 7.85 -29.72
CA ILE A 45 -49.19 6.76 -28.85
C ILE A 45 -47.79 6.31 -29.31
N ARG A 46 -47.57 6.15 -30.63
CA ARG A 46 -46.24 5.75 -31.13
C ARG A 46 -45.19 6.81 -30.88
N HIS A 47 -45.53 8.08 -31.04
CA HIS A 47 -44.61 9.20 -30.78
C HIS A 47 -44.23 9.27 -29.30
N GLU A 48 -45.20 9.13 -28.40
CA GLU A 48 -44.97 9.13 -26.94
C GLU A 48 -44.13 7.94 -26.52
N ALA A 49 -44.49 6.73 -26.94
CA ALA A 49 -43.72 5.51 -26.64
C ALA A 49 -42.29 5.57 -27.19
N TYR A 50 -42.07 6.16 -28.36
CA TYR A 50 -40.71 6.37 -28.90
C TYR A 50 -39.92 7.38 -28.08
N ALA A 51 -40.51 8.49 -27.67
CA ALA A 51 -39.86 9.52 -26.84
C ALA A 51 -39.51 8.97 -25.46
N GLU A 52 -40.42 8.25 -24.84
CA GLU A 52 -40.24 7.61 -23.54
C GLU A 52 -39.16 6.52 -23.60
N GLY A 53 -39.23 5.62 -24.58
CA GLY A 53 -38.27 4.57 -24.79
C GLY A 53 -36.85 5.10 -25.05
N ARG A 54 -36.72 6.22 -25.77
CA ARG A 54 -35.45 6.88 -26.03
C ARG A 54 -34.86 7.51 -24.76
N GLU A 55 -35.68 8.16 -23.93
CA GLU A 55 -35.23 8.77 -22.68
C GLU A 55 -34.84 7.68 -21.67
N GLN A 56 -35.65 6.62 -21.56
CA GLN A 56 -35.33 5.45 -20.74
C GLN A 56 -34.02 4.80 -21.18
N GLY A 57 -33.87 4.51 -22.46
CA GLY A 57 -32.64 3.90 -22.98
C GLY A 57 -31.40 4.78 -22.77
N ARG A 58 -31.54 6.11 -22.83
CA ARG A 58 -30.49 7.05 -22.51
C ARG A 58 -30.12 7.01 -21.03
N ALA A 59 -31.12 6.98 -20.14
CA ALA A 59 -30.93 6.90 -18.70
C ALA A 59 -30.24 5.58 -18.30
N ASP A 60 -30.70 4.46 -18.84
CA ASP A 60 -30.14 3.13 -18.59
C ASP A 60 -28.71 3.02 -19.13
N GLY A 61 -28.43 3.55 -20.31
CA GLY A 61 -27.11 3.59 -20.90
C GLY A 61 -26.10 4.41 -20.04
N VAL A 62 -26.54 5.56 -19.52
CA VAL A 62 -25.73 6.38 -18.64
C VAL A 62 -25.50 5.66 -17.30
N ALA A 63 -26.52 4.99 -16.75
CA ALA A 63 -26.40 4.24 -15.51
C ALA A 63 -25.42 3.07 -15.65
N LEU A 64 -25.52 2.32 -16.74
CA LEU A 64 -24.61 1.20 -17.05
C LEU A 64 -23.16 1.69 -17.20
N ALA A 65 -22.94 2.73 -18.00
CA ALA A 65 -21.61 3.30 -18.21
C ALA A 65 -20.98 3.81 -16.90
N ARG A 66 -21.79 4.41 -16.01
CA ARG A 66 -21.32 4.84 -14.68
C ARG A 66 -20.94 3.66 -13.80
N ALA A 67 -21.72 2.57 -13.83
CA ALA A 67 -21.42 1.37 -13.08
C ALA A 67 -20.11 0.72 -13.55
N GLU A 68 -19.92 0.56 -14.85
CA GLU A 68 -18.67 0.03 -15.44
C GLU A 68 -17.46 0.90 -15.11
N LEU A 69 -17.61 2.23 -15.19
CA LEU A 69 -16.53 3.16 -14.81
C LEU A 69 -16.20 3.06 -13.33
N ALA A 70 -17.21 2.97 -12.46
CA ALA A 70 -16.99 2.82 -11.01
C ALA A 70 -16.26 1.51 -10.68
N GLU A 71 -16.60 0.41 -11.34
CA GLU A 71 -15.91 -0.87 -11.18
C GLU A 71 -14.45 -0.79 -11.66
N ALA A 72 -14.20 -0.19 -12.83
CA ALA A 72 -12.85 0.00 -13.34
C ALA A 72 -12.00 0.90 -12.43
N MET A 73 -12.58 1.96 -11.87
CA MET A 73 -11.91 2.83 -10.91
C MET A 73 -11.60 2.10 -9.59
N ALA A 74 -12.52 1.28 -9.09
CA ALA A 74 -12.29 0.48 -7.89
C ALA A 74 -11.14 -0.52 -8.09
N LEU A 75 -11.10 -1.19 -9.22
CA LEU A 75 -10.01 -2.10 -9.59
C LEU A 75 -8.66 -1.37 -9.67
N LEU A 76 -8.63 -0.19 -10.29
CA LEU A 76 -7.42 0.63 -10.38
C LEU A 76 -6.94 1.09 -9.00
N GLN A 77 -7.85 1.51 -8.12
CA GLN A 77 -7.51 1.90 -6.74
C GLN A 77 -6.95 0.72 -5.94
N ALA A 78 -7.54 -0.47 -6.08
CA ALA A 78 -7.03 -1.68 -5.46
C ALA A 78 -5.60 -2.02 -5.94
N ALA A 79 -5.36 -1.97 -7.24
CA ALA A 79 -4.04 -2.19 -7.83
C ALA A 79 -3.00 -1.17 -7.35
N LEU A 80 -3.36 0.12 -7.27
CA LEU A 80 -2.47 1.17 -6.74
C LEU A 80 -2.13 0.93 -5.26
N THR A 81 -3.09 0.47 -4.46
CA THR A 81 -2.87 0.14 -3.05
C THR A 81 -1.92 -1.04 -2.91
N GLU A 82 -2.10 -2.06 -3.73
CA GLU A 82 -1.21 -3.22 -3.76
C GLU A 82 0.22 -2.84 -4.16
N VAL A 83 0.39 -2.05 -5.22
CA VAL A 83 1.71 -1.56 -5.66
C VAL A 83 2.41 -0.77 -4.55
N LYS A 84 1.70 0.11 -3.84
CA LYS A 84 2.26 0.83 -2.69
C LYS A 84 2.71 -0.13 -1.60
N SER A 85 1.88 -1.10 -1.24
CA SER A 85 2.20 -2.12 -0.23
C SER A 85 3.43 -2.95 -0.62
N VAL A 86 3.54 -3.37 -1.88
CA VAL A 86 4.71 -4.09 -2.38
C VAL A 86 5.96 -3.23 -2.31
N ARG A 87 5.88 -1.97 -2.76
CA ARG A 87 6.99 -1.01 -2.68
C ARG A 87 7.48 -0.84 -1.24
N ASP A 88 6.56 -0.62 -0.31
CA ASP A 88 6.92 -0.36 1.09
C ASP A 88 7.58 -1.59 1.73
N ARG A 89 7.09 -2.80 1.42
CA ARG A 89 7.75 -4.06 1.84
C ARG A 89 9.13 -4.23 1.25
N LEU A 90 9.33 -3.89 -0.04
CA LEU A 90 10.64 -3.99 -0.69
C LEU A 90 11.64 -2.99 -0.11
N LEU A 91 11.21 -1.76 0.16
CA LEU A 91 12.06 -0.75 0.80
C LEU A 91 12.47 -1.19 2.19
N TRP A 92 11.53 -1.64 3.01
CA TRP A 92 11.83 -2.14 4.36
C TRP A 92 12.78 -3.33 4.33
N ALA A 93 12.59 -4.29 3.43
CA ALA A 93 13.49 -5.43 3.29
C ALA A 93 14.89 -4.99 2.85
N ALA A 94 15.00 -4.06 1.90
CA ALA A 94 16.28 -3.54 1.44
C ALA A 94 17.02 -2.75 2.53
N GLU A 95 16.33 -1.92 3.30
CA GLU A 95 16.92 -1.20 4.43
C GLU A 95 17.49 -2.16 5.48
N HIS A 96 16.74 -3.20 5.81
CA HIS A 96 17.19 -4.23 6.75
C HIS A 96 18.43 -4.97 6.24
N GLU A 97 18.43 -5.38 4.98
CA GLU A 97 19.56 -6.08 4.36
C GLU A 97 20.82 -5.20 4.29
N ILE A 98 20.66 -3.91 3.97
CA ILE A 98 21.76 -2.94 3.96
C ILE A 98 22.37 -2.80 5.36
N VAL A 99 21.56 -2.68 6.41
CA VAL A 99 22.06 -2.58 7.79
C VAL A 99 22.82 -3.84 8.19
N GLU A 100 22.31 -5.05 7.89
CA GLU A 100 23.02 -6.29 8.18
C GLU A 100 24.35 -6.39 7.41
N LEU A 101 24.37 -5.95 6.15
CA LEU A 101 25.60 -5.89 5.37
C LEU A 101 26.63 -4.93 5.98
N VAL A 102 26.19 -3.74 6.41
CA VAL A 102 27.07 -2.75 7.05
C VAL A 102 27.63 -3.32 8.35
N ILE A 103 26.82 -3.97 9.18
CA ILE A 103 27.26 -4.62 10.42
C ILE A 103 28.31 -5.69 10.11
N ALA A 104 28.05 -6.58 9.15
CA ALA A 104 28.97 -7.63 8.75
C ALA A 104 30.29 -7.07 8.22
N ALA A 105 30.25 -6.07 7.35
CA ALA A 105 31.43 -5.39 6.82
C ALA A 105 32.24 -4.71 7.96
N THR A 106 31.57 -4.02 8.87
CA THR A 106 32.23 -3.37 10.02
C THR A 106 32.94 -4.38 10.92
N ARG A 107 32.28 -5.50 11.24
CA ARG A 107 32.92 -6.59 12.03
C ARG A 107 34.18 -7.11 11.36
N THR A 108 34.12 -7.33 10.05
CA THR A 108 35.26 -7.82 9.30
C THR A 108 36.41 -6.82 9.30
N VAL A 109 36.14 -5.56 8.97
CA VAL A 109 37.17 -4.51 8.87
C VAL A 109 37.78 -4.21 10.23
N VAL A 110 36.95 -4.04 11.26
CA VAL A 110 37.43 -3.71 12.62
C VAL A 110 38.18 -4.90 13.24
N GLY A 111 37.70 -6.13 13.05
CA GLY A 111 38.39 -7.34 13.50
C GLY A 111 39.77 -7.53 12.85
N GLU A 112 39.88 -7.31 11.54
CA GLU A 112 41.17 -7.35 10.85
C GLU A 112 42.10 -6.20 11.29
N GLN A 113 41.56 -4.99 11.48
CA GLN A 113 42.37 -3.87 12.00
C GLN A 113 42.90 -4.16 13.41
N ALA A 114 42.09 -4.73 14.30
CA ALA A 114 42.51 -5.10 15.64
C ALA A 114 43.65 -6.16 15.67
N ARG A 115 43.69 -7.03 14.66
CA ARG A 115 44.79 -8.01 14.50
C ARG A 115 46.07 -7.36 13.99
N LEU A 116 45.93 -6.44 12.99
CA LEU A 116 47.05 -5.82 12.29
C LEU A 116 47.71 -4.69 13.10
N ASP A 117 46.90 -3.94 13.86
CA ASP A 117 47.38 -2.80 14.66
C ASP A 117 47.35 -3.10 16.18
N PRO A 118 48.50 -3.43 16.76
CA PRO A 118 48.58 -3.69 18.21
C PRO A 118 48.28 -2.46 19.07
N ALA A 119 48.47 -1.24 18.56
CA ALA A 119 48.20 -0.02 19.32
C ALA A 119 46.69 0.13 19.62
N LEU A 120 45.83 -0.38 18.75
CA LEU A 120 44.39 -0.37 18.98
C LEU A 120 43.99 -1.08 20.26
N SER A 121 44.69 -2.20 20.61
CA SER A 121 44.43 -2.91 21.86
C SER A 121 44.73 -2.05 23.11
N VAL A 122 45.78 -1.22 23.04
CA VAL A 122 46.15 -0.29 24.12
C VAL A 122 45.11 0.80 24.28
N ASP A 123 44.69 1.41 23.16
CA ASP A 123 43.71 2.50 23.18
C ASP A 123 42.34 2.00 23.68
N MET A 124 41.94 0.80 23.31
CA MET A 124 40.70 0.16 23.80
C MET A 124 40.78 -0.13 25.31
N VAL A 125 41.91 -0.60 25.80
CA VAL A 125 42.12 -0.81 27.25
C VAL A 125 42.10 0.53 27.99
N GLU A 126 42.71 1.59 27.47
CA GLU A 126 42.68 2.93 28.10
C GLU A 126 41.23 3.47 28.16
N LEU A 127 40.47 3.26 27.10
CA LEU A 127 39.05 3.67 27.07
C LEU A 127 38.24 2.89 28.14
N ALA A 128 38.43 1.58 28.21
CA ALA A 128 37.77 0.73 29.21
C ALA A 128 38.12 1.13 30.65
N LEU A 129 39.41 1.37 30.92
CA LEU A 129 39.89 1.82 32.20
C LEU A 129 39.36 3.22 32.58
N THR A 130 39.22 4.10 31.61
CA THR A 130 38.60 5.44 31.80
C THR A 130 37.14 5.31 32.20
N ARG A 131 36.40 4.42 31.56
CA ARG A 131 34.99 4.13 31.88
C ARG A 131 34.86 3.48 33.28
N ALA A 132 35.80 2.60 33.63
CA ALA A 132 35.82 1.95 34.94
C ALA A 132 36.14 2.88 36.11
N GLY A 133 36.80 4.01 35.85
CA GLY A 133 37.36 4.85 36.92
C GLY A 133 38.56 4.18 37.55
N SER A 134 39.77 4.68 37.32
CA SER A 134 41.06 4.06 37.60
C SER A 134 41.32 3.58 39.06
N GLN A 135 40.51 4.03 40.02
CA GLN A 135 40.69 3.70 41.43
C GLN A 135 40.03 2.37 41.86
N ASN A 136 39.13 1.82 41.08
CA ASN A 136 38.32 0.64 41.44
C ASN A 136 38.64 -0.60 40.62
N VAL A 137 39.64 -0.57 39.74
CA VAL A 137 40.02 -1.72 38.89
C VAL A 137 40.76 -2.75 39.72
N VAL A 138 40.31 -3.99 39.67
CA VAL A 138 40.88 -5.15 40.38
C VAL A 138 41.70 -6.00 39.39
N SER A 139 41.16 -6.30 38.22
CA SER A 139 41.90 -7.06 37.22
C SER A 139 41.52 -6.61 35.80
N LEU A 140 42.42 -6.85 34.87
CA LEU A 140 42.26 -6.63 33.43
C LEU A 140 42.55 -7.94 32.69
N THR A 141 41.56 -8.45 31.98
CA THR A 141 41.69 -9.66 31.15
C THR A 141 41.70 -9.31 29.69
N LEU A 142 42.69 -9.79 28.95
CA LEU A 142 42.82 -9.57 27.49
C LEU A 142 43.50 -10.79 26.83
N HIS A 143 43.53 -10.77 25.48
CA HIS A 143 44.16 -11.86 24.74
C HIS A 143 45.65 -12.00 25.09
N PRO A 144 46.17 -13.21 25.34
CA PRO A 144 47.55 -13.44 25.83
C PRO A 144 48.62 -12.78 24.96
N THR A 145 48.45 -12.75 23.67
CA THR A 145 49.43 -12.15 22.72
C THR A 145 49.58 -10.63 22.84
N ARG A 146 48.72 -9.97 23.60
CA ARG A 146 48.72 -8.51 23.78
C ARG A 146 49.16 -8.10 25.20
N LEU A 147 49.32 -9.03 26.14
CA LEU A 147 49.64 -8.72 27.52
C LEU A 147 50.92 -7.88 27.67
N GLU A 148 52.03 -8.34 27.14
CA GLU A 148 53.33 -7.68 27.30
C GLU A 148 53.33 -6.27 26.68
N LEU A 149 52.70 -6.12 25.50
CA LEU A 149 52.60 -4.84 24.82
C LEU A 149 51.77 -3.83 25.59
N VAL A 150 50.57 -4.27 26.06
CA VAL A 150 49.64 -3.42 26.80
C VAL A 150 50.25 -3.03 28.16
N ASP A 151 50.89 -3.95 28.87
CA ASP A 151 51.57 -3.65 30.13
C ASP A 151 52.67 -2.60 29.95
N ALA A 152 53.55 -2.79 28.97
CA ALA A 152 54.62 -1.84 28.68
C ALA A 152 54.12 -0.45 28.30
N GLN A 153 53.17 -0.37 27.39
CA GLN A 153 52.66 0.94 26.91
C GLN A 153 51.78 1.64 27.97
N LEU A 154 50.96 0.91 28.72
CA LEU A 154 50.17 1.53 29.79
C LEU A 154 51.06 2.06 30.92
N THR A 155 52.11 1.33 31.29
CA THR A 155 53.08 1.76 32.30
C THR A 155 53.81 3.01 31.82
N GLU A 156 54.24 3.05 30.56
CA GLU A 156 54.91 4.22 29.96
C GLU A 156 53.97 5.43 29.93
N ARG A 157 52.76 5.28 29.43
CA ARG A 157 51.75 6.39 29.31
C ARG A 157 51.33 6.92 30.69
N ARG A 158 51.23 6.08 31.71
CA ARG A 158 50.82 6.47 33.08
C ARG A 158 51.96 6.93 33.96
N GLY A 159 53.19 6.61 33.58
CA GLY A 159 54.36 6.98 34.34
C GLY A 159 54.50 6.28 35.71
N ALA A 160 53.69 5.22 35.94
CA ALA A 160 53.68 4.46 37.19
C ALA A 160 53.26 3.00 36.92
N PRO A 161 53.67 2.03 37.76
CA PRO A 161 53.24 0.66 37.66
C PRO A 161 51.71 0.53 37.81
N LEU A 162 51.13 -0.48 37.16
CA LEU A 162 49.70 -0.73 37.22
C LEU A 162 49.33 -1.30 38.62
N ASN A 163 48.26 -0.81 39.22
CA ASN A 163 47.78 -1.22 40.53
C ASN A 163 46.74 -2.34 40.49
N PHE A 164 46.64 -3.07 39.38
CA PHE A 164 45.68 -4.15 39.13
C PHE A 164 46.40 -5.34 38.46
N GLU A 165 45.81 -6.50 38.59
CA GLU A 165 46.33 -7.73 37.96
C GLU A 165 45.95 -7.79 36.48
N MET A 166 46.91 -8.16 35.62
CA MET A 166 46.66 -8.45 34.21
C MET A 166 46.64 -9.97 33.99
N ARG A 167 45.59 -10.42 33.26
CA ARG A 167 45.34 -11.83 32.95
C ARG A 167 45.21 -12.04 31.45
N GLY A 168 45.76 -13.16 30.99
CA GLY A 168 45.57 -13.60 29.60
C GLY A 168 44.49 -14.63 29.51
N ASP A 169 43.53 -14.43 28.59
CA ASP A 169 42.50 -15.40 28.29
C ASP A 169 42.30 -15.47 26.78
N GLU A 170 42.43 -16.66 26.18
CA GLU A 170 42.25 -16.92 24.75
C GLU A 170 40.80 -16.75 24.29
N SER A 171 39.83 -16.73 25.22
CA SER A 171 38.42 -16.47 24.90
C SER A 171 38.14 -14.99 24.63
N VAL A 172 39.05 -14.09 25.01
CA VAL A 172 38.98 -12.67 24.71
C VAL A 172 39.64 -12.40 23.35
N GLU A 173 38.89 -11.94 22.38
CA GLU A 173 39.41 -11.62 21.07
C GLU A 173 40.46 -10.49 21.10
N VAL A 174 41.39 -10.53 20.16
CA VAL A 174 42.41 -9.49 19.99
C VAL A 174 41.74 -8.12 19.73
N GLY A 175 42.12 -7.12 20.50
CA GLY A 175 41.53 -5.78 20.41
C GLY A 175 40.47 -5.48 21.46
N GLY A 176 39.99 -6.50 22.19
CA GLY A 176 39.05 -6.33 23.29
C GLY A 176 39.68 -6.57 24.67
N CYS A 177 38.98 -6.18 25.74
CA CYS A 177 39.36 -6.50 27.13
C CYS A 177 38.13 -6.61 28.02
N ILE A 178 38.34 -7.25 29.19
CA ILE A 178 37.38 -7.31 30.29
C ILE A 178 38.02 -6.65 31.49
N VAL A 179 37.33 -5.70 32.12
CA VAL A 179 37.80 -4.98 33.30
C VAL A 179 36.94 -5.36 34.50
N ASP A 180 37.52 -6.06 35.46
CA ASP A 180 36.86 -6.32 36.72
C ASP A 180 37.11 -5.16 37.68
N THR A 181 36.04 -4.67 38.28
CA THR A 181 36.08 -3.59 39.27
C THR A 181 35.52 -4.09 40.60
N SER A 182 35.73 -3.33 41.66
CA SER A 182 35.15 -3.64 42.97
C SER A 182 33.61 -3.61 42.99
N THR A 183 32.98 -3.03 41.98
CA THR A 183 31.53 -2.82 41.89
C THR A 183 30.86 -3.64 40.79
N GLY A 184 31.62 -4.31 39.93
CA GLY A 184 31.13 -5.10 38.80
C GLY A 184 32.17 -5.31 37.73
N GLN A 185 31.75 -5.85 36.61
CA GLN A 185 32.58 -6.15 35.44
C GLN A 185 32.19 -5.26 34.26
N ILE A 186 33.16 -4.72 33.55
CA ILE A 186 32.99 -3.98 32.32
C ILE A 186 33.51 -4.84 31.18
N ASP A 187 32.59 -5.31 30.33
CA ASP A 187 32.93 -6.05 29.15
C ASP A 187 33.18 -5.06 27.98
N ALA A 188 34.47 -4.90 27.66
CA ALA A 188 34.91 -4.06 26.54
C ALA A 188 35.48 -4.92 25.41
N ARG A 189 34.97 -6.14 25.24
CA ARG A 189 35.31 -6.98 24.10
C ARG A 189 34.76 -6.36 22.82
N LEU A 190 35.51 -6.52 21.75
CA LEU A 190 35.17 -5.91 20.46
C LEU A 190 33.83 -6.42 19.89
N ASP A 191 33.60 -7.72 20.03
CA ASP A 191 32.35 -8.36 19.62
C ASP A 191 31.14 -7.78 20.37
N VAL A 192 31.26 -7.58 21.69
CA VAL A 192 30.19 -7.01 22.53
C VAL A 192 29.88 -5.55 22.15
N GLN A 193 30.93 -4.75 21.90
CA GLN A 193 30.74 -3.35 21.46
C GLN A 193 30.12 -3.26 20.09
N LEU A 194 30.52 -4.11 19.14
CA LEU A 194 29.93 -4.17 17.80
C LEU A 194 28.48 -4.69 17.85
N ASP A 195 28.16 -5.60 18.79
CA ASP A 195 26.79 -6.05 19.03
C ASP A 195 25.89 -4.92 19.56
N GLU A 196 26.42 -4.06 20.40
CA GLU A 196 25.70 -2.90 20.92
C GLU A 196 25.40 -1.90 19.82
N VAL A 197 26.39 -1.53 19.00
CA VAL A 197 26.21 -0.68 17.82
C VAL A 197 25.23 -1.32 16.83
N ALA A 198 25.32 -2.62 16.60
CA ALA A 198 24.40 -3.35 15.73
C ALA A 198 22.95 -3.29 16.25
N ARG A 199 22.76 -3.38 17.56
CA ARG A 199 21.45 -3.26 18.19
C ARG A 199 20.86 -1.86 18.03
N GLU A 200 21.68 -0.82 18.22
CA GLU A 200 21.26 0.56 18.03
C GLU A 200 20.89 0.84 16.56
N LEU A 201 21.67 0.36 15.61
CA LEU A 201 21.39 0.50 14.19
C LEU A 201 20.07 -0.19 13.79
N ARG A 202 19.83 -1.41 14.28
CA ARG A 202 18.57 -2.13 14.05
C ARG A 202 17.38 -1.43 14.70
N ALA A 203 17.57 -0.82 15.86
CA ALA A 203 16.51 -0.07 16.54
C ALA A 203 16.18 1.28 15.89
N ALA A 204 17.09 1.81 15.07
CA ALA A 204 16.88 3.03 14.29
C ALA A 204 16.13 2.78 12.97
N LEU A 205 15.92 1.53 12.56
CA LEU A 205 15.09 1.19 11.43
C LEU A 205 13.62 1.49 11.72
N PRO A 206 12.85 1.97 10.74
CA PRO A 206 11.43 2.33 10.88
C PRO A 206 10.52 1.12 11.11
#